data_f5547c579934bcf1255293a885f8e0ff
#
_entry.id   f5547c579934bcf1255293a885f8e0ff
#
_cell.length_a   1.000
_cell.length_b   1.000
_cell.length_c   1.000
_cell.angle_alpha   90.00
_cell.angle_beta   90.00
_cell.angle_gamma   90.00
#
_symmetry.space_group_name_H-M   'P 1'
#
loop_
_entity.id
_entity.type
_entity.pdbx_description
1 polymer ?
#
loop_
_entity_poly.entity_id
_entity_poly.type
_entity_poly.pdbx_seq_one_letter_code
_entity_poly.pdbx_strand_id
1 'polypeptide(L)'
;ISAPDTDPIEKGLCFLKKNGKLYLFSGTSYGNFTELPLGAVVTHGARILASSGSTVQDELAVLKRVENKSINPDCNVVAVAGMNAVKEALIQVAQGIYPGKVILYPQLEHLPLIALSQLDRIDEKLAAYVASYGWDRTAEKLLYYAFGQSDCLSTEEKGE
;
A
#
# COMPACT_ATOMS: atom_id res chain seq x y z
N ILE A 1 2.85 7.79 -15.13
CA ILE A 1 4.12 7.38 -14.52
C ILE A 1 4.10 7.81 -13.07
N SER A 2 4.34 6.89 -12.15
CA SER A 2 4.37 7.14 -10.70
C SER A 2 5.73 6.83 -10.06
N ALA A 3 6.75 6.47 -10.86
CA ALA A 3 8.09 6.22 -10.37
C ALA A 3 8.83 7.55 -10.12
N PRO A 4 9.58 7.69 -9.01
CA PRO A 4 10.34 8.89 -8.71
C PRO A 4 11.64 9.03 -9.55
N ASP A 5 11.89 8.09 -10.42
CA ASP A 5 13.07 8.04 -11.29
C ASP A 5 12.81 8.77 -12.62
N THR A 6 13.85 9.37 -13.19
CA THR A 6 13.80 10.11 -14.45
C THR A 6 13.71 9.20 -15.67
N ASP A 7 14.31 8.02 -15.61
CA ASP A 7 14.39 7.05 -16.71
C ASP A 7 13.01 6.63 -17.27
N PRO A 8 12.01 6.27 -16.43
CA PRO A 8 10.66 6.01 -16.91
C PRO A 8 9.98 7.24 -17.53
N ILE A 9 10.37 8.46 -17.11
CA ILE A 9 9.80 9.70 -17.67
C ILE A 9 10.30 9.91 -19.09
N GLU A 10 11.61 9.79 -19.31
CA GLU A 10 12.23 9.89 -20.66
C GLU A 10 11.61 8.88 -21.63
N LYS A 11 11.56 7.61 -21.22
CA LYS A 11 11.01 6.52 -22.03
C LYS A 11 9.51 6.68 -22.27
N GLY A 12 8.78 7.26 -21.32
CA GLY A 12 7.33 7.41 -21.40
C GLY A 12 6.85 8.19 -22.59
N LEU A 13 7.58 9.23 -23.03
CA LEU A 13 7.23 10.02 -24.20
C LEU A 13 7.33 9.22 -25.50
N CYS A 14 8.27 8.26 -25.59
CA CYS A 14 8.45 7.43 -26.79
C CYS A 14 7.25 6.53 -27.10
N PHE A 15 6.42 6.24 -26.08
CA PHE A 15 5.22 5.41 -26.24
C PHE A 15 3.96 6.20 -26.61
N LEU A 16 4.03 7.54 -26.64
CA LEU A 16 2.86 8.36 -26.91
C LEU A 16 2.51 8.35 -28.42
N LYS A 17 1.25 8.08 -28.69
CA LYS A 17 0.64 8.28 -29.99
C LYS A 17 0.29 9.75 -30.21
N LYS A 18 -0.09 10.10 -31.45
CA LYS A 18 -0.59 11.43 -31.77
C LYS A 18 -1.70 11.86 -30.79
N ASN A 19 -1.59 13.08 -30.26
CA ASN A 19 -2.46 13.64 -29.22
C ASN A 19 -2.45 12.86 -27.89
N GLY A 20 -1.45 12.02 -27.65
CA GLY A 20 -1.28 11.29 -26.40
C GLY A 20 -1.06 12.19 -25.20
N LYS A 21 -1.35 11.69 -24.02
CA LYS A 21 -1.11 12.39 -22.75
C LYS A 21 -0.16 11.58 -21.89
N LEU A 22 0.92 12.21 -21.43
CA LEU A 22 1.80 11.67 -20.39
C LEU A 22 1.44 12.37 -19.08
N TYR A 23 0.98 11.59 -18.11
CA TYR A 23 0.71 12.11 -16.79
C TYR A 23 1.81 11.67 -15.82
N LEU A 24 2.48 12.67 -15.22
CA LEU A 24 3.53 12.46 -14.24
C LEU A 24 2.93 12.68 -12.85
N PHE A 25 2.83 11.59 -12.11
CA PHE A 25 2.46 11.57 -10.69
C PHE A 25 3.65 10.96 -9.94
N SER A 26 4.70 11.73 -9.78
CA SER A 26 5.94 11.24 -9.17
C SER A 26 6.43 12.18 -8.09
N GLY A 27 7.05 11.59 -7.06
CA GLY A 27 7.74 12.31 -6.00
C GLY A 27 9.15 12.78 -6.40
N THR A 28 9.37 13.16 -7.66
CA THR A 28 10.67 13.64 -8.14
C THR A 28 11.09 14.88 -7.38
N SER A 29 12.29 14.85 -6.81
CA SER A 29 12.82 15.95 -6.01
C SER A 29 13.08 17.19 -6.86
N TYR A 30 12.91 18.38 -6.27
CA TYR A 30 13.29 19.62 -6.92
C TYR A 30 14.79 19.61 -7.26
N GLY A 31 15.11 20.02 -8.49
CA GLY A 31 16.50 20.01 -8.99
C GLY A 31 16.88 18.75 -9.78
N ASN A 32 16.03 17.74 -9.87
CA ASN A 32 16.25 16.65 -10.81
C ASN A 32 15.91 17.10 -12.23
N PHE A 33 16.78 16.75 -13.16
CA PHE A 33 16.65 17.08 -14.58
C PHE A 33 16.61 15.78 -15.39
N THR A 34 15.90 15.83 -16.50
CA THR A 34 15.84 14.75 -17.47
C THR A 34 15.73 15.31 -18.88
N GLU A 35 16.25 14.59 -19.86
CA GLU A 35 16.12 14.96 -21.27
C GLU A 35 14.80 14.40 -21.82
N LEU A 36 14.03 15.28 -22.44
CA LEU A 36 12.77 14.89 -23.06
C LEU A 36 12.79 15.12 -24.57
N PRO A 37 12.36 14.15 -25.39
CA PRO A 37 12.25 14.30 -26.82
C PRO A 37 11.07 15.23 -27.17
N LEU A 38 11.27 16.54 -27.05
CA LEU A 38 10.22 17.54 -27.28
C LEU A 38 9.64 17.48 -28.70
N GLY A 39 10.34 16.87 -29.66
CA GLY A 39 9.79 16.60 -30.97
C GLY A 39 8.45 15.89 -30.94
N ALA A 40 8.25 14.91 -30.04
CA ALA A 40 6.99 14.24 -29.84
C ALA A 40 5.87 15.17 -29.38
N VAL A 41 6.20 16.15 -28.53
CA VAL A 41 5.24 17.17 -28.07
C VAL A 41 4.83 18.09 -29.20
N VAL A 42 5.82 18.59 -29.97
CA VAL A 42 5.59 19.58 -31.03
C VAL A 42 4.91 18.95 -32.24
N THR A 43 5.43 17.81 -32.76
CA THR A 43 4.96 17.20 -34.01
C THR A 43 3.75 16.32 -33.83
N HIS A 44 3.58 15.66 -32.70
CA HIS A 44 2.47 14.74 -32.43
C HIS A 44 1.37 15.36 -31.58
N GLY A 45 1.51 16.60 -31.11
CA GLY A 45 0.54 17.24 -30.22
C GLY A 45 0.43 16.54 -28.87
N ALA A 46 1.47 15.84 -28.44
CA ALA A 46 1.51 15.18 -27.14
C ALA A 46 1.46 16.21 -26.01
N ARG A 47 0.85 15.85 -24.90
CA ARG A 47 0.73 16.73 -23.73
C ARG A 47 1.38 16.06 -22.51
N ILE A 48 2.17 16.83 -21.80
CA ILE A 48 2.72 16.43 -20.50
C ILE A 48 1.92 17.14 -19.42
N LEU A 49 1.35 16.38 -18.52
CA LEU A 49 0.59 16.85 -17.36
C LEU A 49 1.27 16.33 -16.11
N ALA A 50 1.30 17.12 -15.06
CA ALA A 50 1.92 16.72 -13.80
C ALA A 50 1.07 17.15 -12.61
N SER A 51 1.11 16.37 -11.55
CA SER A 51 0.69 16.78 -10.21
C SER A 51 1.54 16.05 -9.17
N SER A 52 1.64 16.65 -8.00
CA SER A 52 2.35 16.08 -6.86
C SER A 52 1.48 16.20 -5.62
N GLY A 53 1.36 15.10 -4.88
CA GLY A 53 0.52 15.03 -3.70
C GLY A 53 -0.98 15.00 -4.01
N SER A 54 -1.77 14.85 -2.95
CA SER A 54 -3.22 14.97 -2.97
C SER A 54 -3.65 16.21 -2.18
N THR A 55 -4.75 16.79 -2.57
CA THR A 55 -5.42 17.84 -1.79
C THR A 55 -6.39 17.19 -0.79
N VAL A 56 -6.80 17.94 0.23
CA VAL A 56 -7.86 17.48 1.16
C VAL A 56 -9.14 17.12 0.41
N GLN A 57 -9.47 17.86 -0.67
CA GLN A 57 -10.63 17.56 -1.51
C GLN A 57 -10.50 16.21 -2.24
N ASP A 58 -9.31 15.87 -2.70
CA ASP A 58 -9.04 14.56 -3.33
C ASP A 58 -9.21 13.44 -2.30
N GLU A 59 -8.71 13.62 -1.08
CA GLU A 59 -8.86 12.66 0.02
C GLU A 59 -10.33 12.47 0.39
N LEU A 60 -11.09 13.55 0.55
CA LEU A 60 -12.53 13.48 0.80
C LEU A 60 -13.30 12.79 -0.34
N ALA A 61 -12.88 13.01 -1.59
CA ALA A 61 -13.49 12.32 -2.72
C ALA A 61 -13.21 10.81 -2.70
N VAL A 62 -12.01 10.40 -2.29
CA VAL A 62 -11.66 8.98 -2.11
C VAL A 62 -12.47 8.37 -0.97
N LEU A 63 -12.57 9.05 0.20
CA LEU A 63 -13.35 8.57 1.33
C LEU A 63 -14.81 8.32 0.94
N LYS A 64 -15.46 9.26 0.22
CA LYS A 64 -16.81 9.05 -0.30
C LYS A 64 -16.94 7.82 -1.20
N ARG A 65 -15.90 7.51 -1.99
CA ARG A 65 -15.89 6.31 -2.84
C ARG A 65 -15.72 5.03 -2.04
N VAL A 66 -14.98 5.08 -0.94
CA VAL A 66 -14.87 3.97 0.02
C VAL A 66 -16.20 3.73 0.72
N GLU A 67 -16.84 4.80 1.23
CA GLU A 67 -18.14 4.74 1.91
C GLU A 67 -19.23 4.12 1.04
N ASN A 68 -19.31 4.52 -0.23
CA ASN A 68 -20.27 3.96 -1.19
C ASN A 68 -19.80 2.65 -1.87
N LYS A 69 -18.71 2.04 -1.36
CA LYS A 69 -18.14 0.76 -1.81
C LYS A 69 -17.71 0.71 -3.28
N SER A 70 -17.47 1.86 -3.91
CA SER A 70 -16.95 1.92 -5.28
C SER A 70 -15.43 1.72 -5.35
N ILE A 71 -14.73 1.83 -4.22
CA ILE A 71 -13.32 1.50 -4.05
C ILE A 71 -13.18 0.65 -2.78
N ASN A 72 -12.44 -0.44 -2.86
CA ASN A 72 -12.02 -1.21 -1.71
C ASN A 72 -10.53 -0.92 -1.42
N PRO A 73 -10.19 -0.18 -0.34
CA PRO A 73 -8.80 0.13 0.00
C PRO A 73 -8.03 -1.07 0.53
N ASP A 74 -8.74 -2.12 0.98
CA ASP A 74 -8.14 -3.28 1.65
C ASP A 74 -7.69 -4.37 0.68
N CYS A 75 -8.07 -4.25 -0.61
CA CYS A 75 -7.72 -5.24 -1.64
C CYS A 75 -6.21 -5.43 -1.85
N ASN A 76 -5.38 -4.48 -1.41
CA ASN A 76 -3.92 -4.53 -1.54
C ASN A 76 -3.21 -4.88 -0.23
N VAL A 77 -3.94 -5.28 0.81
CA VAL A 77 -3.31 -5.76 2.05
C VAL A 77 -2.72 -7.14 1.80
N VAL A 78 -1.46 -7.32 2.16
CA VAL A 78 -0.72 -8.57 1.91
C VAL A 78 -0.14 -9.18 3.19
N ALA A 79 0.05 -8.37 4.24
CA ALA A 79 0.57 -8.82 5.52
C ALA A 79 0.08 -7.92 6.66
N VAL A 80 0.17 -8.43 7.88
CA VAL A 80 -0.12 -7.71 9.13
C VAL A 80 1.02 -7.90 10.11
N ALA A 81 1.21 -6.94 11.03
CA ALA A 81 2.24 -7.01 12.06
C ALA A 81 1.89 -6.14 13.28
N GLY A 82 2.49 -6.46 14.41
CA GLY A 82 2.47 -5.61 15.62
C GLY A 82 3.67 -4.67 15.67
N MET A 83 3.73 -3.85 16.72
CA MET A 83 4.79 -2.83 16.86
C MET A 83 6.19 -3.41 16.99
N ASN A 84 6.35 -4.57 17.64
CA ASN A 84 7.67 -5.20 17.81
C ASN A 84 8.27 -5.68 16.47
N ALA A 85 7.44 -5.91 15.45
CA ALA A 85 7.84 -6.35 14.12
C ALA A 85 8.00 -5.20 13.10
N VAL A 86 7.82 -3.92 13.51
CA VAL A 86 7.87 -2.74 12.60
C VAL A 86 9.18 -2.68 11.82
N LYS A 87 10.32 -2.86 12.50
CA LYS A 87 11.64 -2.80 11.84
C LYS A 87 11.76 -3.85 10.73
N GLU A 88 11.32 -5.06 11.02
CA GLU A 88 11.34 -6.15 10.05
C GLU A 88 10.40 -5.86 8.88
N ALA A 89 9.17 -5.39 9.16
CA ALA A 89 8.19 -5.02 8.15
C ALA A 89 8.73 -3.95 7.19
N LEU A 90 9.37 -2.88 7.72
CA LEU A 90 9.98 -1.84 6.90
C LEU A 90 11.08 -2.36 5.99
N ILE A 91 11.96 -3.22 6.51
CA ILE A 91 13.05 -3.83 5.73
C ILE A 91 12.47 -4.70 4.60
N GLN A 92 11.50 -5.56 4.90
CA GLN A 92 10.93 -6.47 3.92
C GLN A 92 10.11 -5.75 2.84
N VAL A 93 9.40 -4.67 3.21
CA VAL A 93 8.72 -3.80 2.23
C VAL A 93 9.73 -3.09 1.34
N ALA A 94 10.82 -2.54 1.91
CA ALA A 94 11.88 -1.89 1.12
C ALA A 94 12.59 -2.85 0.15
N GLN A 95 12.69 -4.13 0.51
CA GLN A 95 13.23 -5.19 -0.35
C GLN A 95 12.22 -5.71 -1.39
N GLY A 96 10.97 -5.23 -1.38
CA GLY A 96 9.92 -5.68 -2.31
C GLY A 96 9.37 -7.08 -2.03
N ILE A 97 9.61 -7.65 -0.84
CA ILE A 97 9.09 -8.97 -0.45
C ILE A 97 7.57 -8.92 -0.33
N TYR A 98 7.03 -7.80 0.18
CA TYR A 98 5.61 -7.54 0.24
C TYR A 98 5.22 -6.52 -0.85
N PRO A 99 4.59 -6.94 -1.95
CA PRO A 99 4.24 -6.05 -3.08
C PRO A 99 2.96 -5.25 -2.83
N GLY A 100 2.46 -5.22 -1.60
CA GLY A 100 1.24 -4.53 -1.20
C GLY A 100 1.39 -3.85 0.16
N LYS A 101 0.26 -3.58 0.80
CA LYS A 101 0.21 -2.92 2.11
C LYS A 101 0.49 -3.91 3.23
N VAL A 102 1.35 -3.52 4.15
CA VAL A 102 1.52 -4.17 5.46
C VAL A 102 0.83 -3.30 6.50
N ILE A 103 -0.17 -3.83 7.20
CA ILE A 103 -0.88 -3.10 8.25
C ILE A 103 -0.19 -3.38 9.59
N LEU A 104 0.08 -2.31 10.33
CA LEU A 104 0.65 -2.37 11.67
C LEU A 104 -0.45 -2.15 12.70
N TYR A 105 -0.54 -3.05 13.67
CA TYR A 105 -1.49 -3.01 14.79
C TYR A 105 -0.76 -2.67 16.09
N PRO A 106 -0.74 -1.40 16.52
CA PRO A 106 -0.04 -1.01 17.75
C PRO A 106 -0.56 -1.71 19.01
N GLN A 107 -1.85 -2.04 19.02
CA GLN A 107 -2.49 -2.71 20.17
C GLN A 107 -2.16 -4.20 20.25
N LEU A 108 -1.66 -4.80 19.17
CA LEU A 108 -1.20 -6.19 19.13
C LEU A 108 0.32 -6.21 19.08
N GLU A 109 0.96 -5.70 20.11
CA GLU A 109 2.39 -5.39 20.14
C GLU A 109 3.28 -6.57 19.73
N HIS A 110 2.93 -7.78 20.18
CA HIS A 110 3.68 -9.01 19.93
C HIS A 110 3.24 -9.78 18.67
N LEU A 111 2.29 -9.25 17.89
CA LEU A 111 1.90 -9.88 16.62
C LEU A 111 3.13 -9.92 15.68
N PRO A 112 3.58 -11.11 15.27
CA PRO A 112 4.70 -11.20 14.33
C PRO A 112 4.31 -10.64 12.96
N LEU A 113 5.31 -10.28 12.14
CA LEU A 113 5.07 -9.98 10.74
C LEU A 113 4.62 -11.27 10.04
N ILE A 114 3.40 -11.28 9.54
CA ILE A 114 2.81 -12.46 8.93
C ILE A 114 2.06 -12.10 7.65
N ALA A 115 2.34 -12.85 6.58
CA ALA A 115 1.61 -12.74 5.33
C ALA A 115 0.15 -13.23 5.50
N LEU A 116 -0.80 -12.63 4.78
CA LEU A 116 -2.20 -13.08 4.84
C LEU A 116 -2.37 -14.55 4.42
N SER A 117 -1.49 -15.05 3.56
CA SER A 117 -1.45 -16.47 3.16
C SER A 117 -0.97 -17.43 4.24
N GLN A 118 -0.49 -16.94 5.38
CA GLN A 118 0.07 -17.71 6.49
C GLN A 118 -0.68 -17.50 7.81
N LEU A 119 -1.87 -16.92 7.74
CA LEU A 119 -2.70 -16.64 8.92
C LEU A 119 -3.18 -17.90 9.65
N ASP A 120 -3.13 -19.05 9.00
CA ASP A 120 -3.35 -20.38 9.61
C ASP A 120 -2.43 -20.65 10.81
N ARG A 121 -1.25 -20.00 10.84
CA ARG A 121 -0.31 -20.07 11.98
C ARG A 121 -0.81 -19.33 13.23
N ILE A 122 -1.79 -18.44 13.07
CA ILE A 122 -2.42 -17.68 14.16
C ILE A 122 -3.78 -18.29 14.49
N ASP A 123 -4.65 -18.39 13.50
CA ASP A 123 -6.00 -18.90 13.66
C ASP A 123 -6.56 -19.42 12.33
N GLU A 124 -7.06 -20.65 12.32
CA GLU A 124 -7.59 -21.28 11.13
C GLU A 124 -8.88 -20.62 10.62
N LYS A 125 -9.71 -20.07 11.50
CA LYS A 125 -10.97 -19.39 11.13
C LYS A 125 -10.67 -18.06 10.45
N LEU A 126 -9.71 -17.30 10.98
CA LEU A 126 -9.22 -16.08 10.37
C LEU A 126 -8.65 -16.37 8.98
N ALA A 127 -7.80 -17.39 8.86
CA ALA A 127 -7.20 -17.78 7.58
C ALA A 127 -8.28 -18.17 6.54
N ALA A 128 -9.25 -19.00 6.92
CA ALA A 128 -10.35 -19.42 6.06
C ALA A 128 -11.23 -18.24 5.62
N TYR A 129 -11.49 -17.31 6.54
CA TYR A 129 -12.24 -16.09 6.21
C TYR A 129 -11.49 -15.24 5.19
N VAL A 130 -10.22 -14.95 5.44
CA VAL A 130 -9.39 -14.10 4.56
C VAL A 130 -9.18 -14.74 3.19
N ALA A 131 -9.04 -16.07 3.11
CA ALA A 131 -8.94 -16.78 1.85
C ALA A 131 -10.22 -16.62 0.99
N SER A 132 -11.39 -16.50 1.63
CA SER A 132 -12.69 -16.42 0.94
C SER A 132 -13.09 -14.99 0.58
N TYR A 133 -12.79 -14.03 1.43
CA TYR A 133 -13.33 -12.66 1.35
C TYR A 133 -12.25 -11.57 1.25
N GLY A 134 -10.97 -11.92 1.46
CA GLY A 134 -9.89 -10.97 1.57
C GLY A 134 -9.82 -10.30 2.94
N TRP A 135 -8.94 -9.29 3.05
CA TRP A 135 -8.81 -8.50 4.26
C TRP A 135 -9.93 -7.45 4.32
N ASP A 136 -10.60 -7.38 5.44
CA ASP A 136 -11.63 -6.38 5.73
C ASP A 136 -11.79 -6.16 7.25
N ARG A 137 -12.76 -5.33 7.64
CA ARG A 137 -13.06 -5.06 9.05
C ARG A 137 -13.46 -6.30 9.85
N THR A 138 -14.01 -7.33 9.20
CA THR A 138 -14.37 -8.59 9.87
C THR A 138 -13.12 -9.42 10.14
N ALA A 139 -12.21 -9.50 9.16
CA ALA A 139 -10.90 -10.13 9.33
C ALA A 139 -10.10 -9.46 10.46
N GLU A 140 -10.12 -8.12 10.52
CA GLU A 140 -9.50 -7.36 11.60
C GLU A 140 -10.06 -7.73 12.99
N LYS A 141 -11.39 -7.82 13.13
CA LYS A 141 -12.02 -8.25 14.39
C LYS A 141 -11.63 -9.68 14.76
N LEU A 142 -11.56 -10.59 13.79
CA LEU A 142 -11.13 -11.97 14.02
C LEU A 142 -9.67 -12.00 14.48
N LEU A 143 -8.79 -11.17 13.89
CA LEU A 143 -7.40 -11.04 14.32
C LEU A 143 -7.31 -10.57 15.79
N TYR A 144 -8.04 -9.51 16.14
CA TYR A 144 -8.07 -9.02 17.53
C TYR A 144 -8.61 -10.07 18.51
N TYR A 145 -9.59 -10.85 18.10
CA TYR A 145 -10.14 -11.92 18.93
C TYR A 145 -9.13 -13.07 19.12
N ALA A 146 -8.49 -13.49 18.02
CA ALA A 146 -7.57 -14.62 18.05
C ALA A 146 -6.25 -14.29 18.79
N PHE A 147 -5.70 -13.10 18.56
CA PHE A 147 -4.39 -12.71 19.06
C PHE A 147 -4.45 -11.86 20.35
N GLY A 148 -5.45 -10.99 20.48
CA GLY A 148 -5.58 -10.11 21.64
C GLY A 148 -5.92 -10.83 22.94
N GLN A 149 -6.51 -12.03 22.90
CA GLN A 149 -6.70 -12.86 24.09
C GLN A 149 -5.40 -13.53 24.56
N SER A 150 -4.45 -13.76 23.66
CA SER A 150 -3.15 -14.35 23.98
C SER A 150 -2.26 -13.38 24.78
N ASP A 151 -2.35 -12.08 24.51
CA ASP A 151 -1.58 -11.05 25.23
C ASP A 151 -2.10 -10.82 26.66
N CYS A 152 -3.39 -11.05 26.91
CA CYS A 152 -3.98 -10.91 28.25
C CYS A 152 -3.52 -12.03 29.22
N LEU A 153 -3.26 -13.23 28.69
CA LEU A 153 -2.82 -14.38 29.50
C LEU A 153 -1.32 -14.33 29.83
N SER A 154 -0.50 -13.67 28.98
CA SER A 154 0.95 -13.59 29.17
C SER A 154 1.36 -12.52 30.20
N THR A 155 0.47 -11.61 30.59
CA THR A 155 0.72 -10.58 31.61
C THR A 155 0.42 -11.06 33.03
N GLU A 156 -0.35 -12.13 33.22
CA GLU A 156 -0.65 -12.66 34.56
C GLU A 156 0.43 -13.60 35.11
N GLU A 157 1.31 -14.16 34.27
CA GLU A 157 2.39 -15.06 34.73
C GLU A 157 3.70 -14.35 35.16
N LYS A 158 3.79 -13.02 35.09
CA LYS A 158 4.97 -12.25 35.48
C LYS A 158 4.81 -11.45 36.78
N GLY A 159 3.81 -11.79 37.58
CA GLY A 159 3.47 -11.13 38.85
C GLY A 159 3.56 -12.06 40.06
N GLU A 160 4.62 -12.88 40.18
CA GLU A 160 5.00 -13.51 41.44
C GLU A 160 6.50 -13.35 41.71
#